data_a2d0733f081e470d16d5a8caa3522f31
#
_entry.id   a2d0733f081e470d16d5a8caa3522f31
#
_cell.length_a   1.000
_cell.length_b   1.000
_cell.length_c   1.000
_cell.angle_alpha   90.00
_cell.angle_beta   90.00
_cell.angle_gamma   90.00
#
_symmetry.space_group_name_H-M   'P 1'
#
loop_
_entity.id
_entity.type
_entity.pdbx_description
1 polymer ?
#
loop_
_entity_poly.entity_id
_entity_poly.type
_entity_poly.pdbx_seq_one_letter_code
_entity_poly.pdbx_strand_id
1 'polypeptide(L)'
;SSSRKILTEKSIDNASVREIVSIAKLGSGTFYNYFDDKNAVFLIIIERLVNEFSNYFMKKINEAQSFDQTVEIAFNSWFNWILDEEENYLFIKNNRKYILDLKWLSAHSKEYARFNNNLYEFVINLSKKTKFPQNDISFMITSVMAVCINLGDEMLTRSDVSPDDASNFATKLFLKGL
;
A
#
# COMPACT_ATOMS: atom_id res chain seq x y z
N SER A 1 16.45 -4.41 -3.87
CA SER A 1 17.60 -3.53 -4.25
C SER A 1 18.23 -2.95 -2.98
N SER A 2 19.52 -2.58 -3.07
CA SER A 2 20.29 -2.05 -1.94
C SER A 2 19.64 -0.82 -1.27
N SER A 3 19.07 0.08 -2.08
CA SER A 3 18.38 1.29 -1.59
C SER A 3 17.10 0.95 -0.78
N ARG A 4 16.40 -0.11 -1.16
CA ARG A 4 15.20 -0.56 -0.44
C ARG A 4 15.55 -0.99 0.98
N LYS A 5 16.66 -1.72 1.17
CA LYS A 5 17.08 -2.20 2.49
C LYS A 5 17.23 -1.05 3.51
N ILE A 6 17.88 0.06 3.16
CA ILE A 6 17.99 1.21 4.07
C ILE A 6 16.62 1.79 4.41
N LEU A 7 15.72 1.89 3.43
CA LEU A 7 14.41 2.49 3.63
C LEU A 7 13.38 1.53 4.27
N THR A 8 13.74 0.25 4.44
CA THR A 8 13.02 -0.68 5.33
C THR A 8 13.47 -0.56 6.78
N GLU A 9 14.72 -0.16 7.02
CA GLU A 9 15.26 0.00 8.38
C GLU A 9 14.93 1.37 8.99
N LYS A 10 14.78 2.40 8.16
CA LYS A 10 14.46 3.77 8.60
C LYS A 10 13.66 4.54 7.53
N SER A 11 12.99 5.62 7.96
CA SER A 11 12.25 6.48 7.03
C SER A 11 13.19 7.22 6.08
N ILE A 12 12.62 7.66 4.94
CA ILE A 12 13.33 8.52 3.97
C ILE A 12 13.85 9.82 4.62
N ASP A 13 13.13 10.37 5.60
CA ASP A 13 13.55 11.59 6.29
C ASP A 13 14.90 11.39 6.99
N ASN A 14 15.10 10.21 7.60
CA ASN A 14 16.28 9.85 8.38
C ASN A 14 17.38 9.17 7.56
N ALA A 15 17.13 8.83 6.30
CA ALA A 15 18.13 8.24 5.41
C ALA A 15 18.97 9.33 4.74
N SER A 16 20.27 9.08 4.60
CA SER A 16 21.18 9.92 3.82
C SER A 16 21.54 9.28 2.46
N VAL A 17 21.86 10.10 1.47
CA VAL A 17 22.36 9.60 0.17
C VAL A 17 23.58 8.69 0.37
N ARG A 18 24.49 9.06 1.29
CA ARG A 18 25.67 8.26 1.60
C ARG A 18 25.34 6.85 2.07
N GLU A 19 24.33 6.68 2.91
CA GLU A 19 23.85 5.35 3.34
C GLU A 19 23.21 4.58 2.20
N ILE A 20 22.37 5.23 1.41
CA ILE A 20 21.72 4.62 0.25
C ILE A 20 22.74 4.04 -0.74
N VAL A 21 23.80 4.78 -1.04
CA VAL A 21 24.83 4.35 -2.00
C VAL A 21 25.86 3.38 -1.42
N SER A 22 26.09 3.42 -0.09
CA SER A 22 27.07 2.54 0.56
C SER A 22 26.73 1.06 0.39
N ILE A 23 25.45 0.71 0.50
CA ILE A 23 24.97 -0.66 0.29
C ILE A 23 25.07 -1.08 -1.19
N ALA A 24 24.89 -0.12 -2.11
CA ALA A 24 25.06 -0.37 -3.54
C ALA A 24 26.54 -0.43 -3.96
N LYS A 25 27.49 -0.18 -3.03
CA LYS A 25 28.91 -0.05 -3.30
C LYS A 25 29.24 0.99 -4.40
N LEU A 26 28.44 2.05 -4.46
CA LEU A 26 28.56 3.15 -5.40
C LEU A 26 29.13 4.39 -4.71
N GLY A 27 29.85 5.21 -5.45
CA GLY A 27 30.25 6.54 -4.97
C GLY A 27 29.07 7.52 -5.00
N SER A 28 29.06 8.50 -4.09
CA SER A 28 28.02 9.54 -4.08
C SER A 28 27.95 10.33 -5.39
N GLY A 29 29.08 10.55 -6.08
CA GLY A 29 29.10 11.18 -7.39
C GLY A 29 28.33 10.39 -8.45
N THR A 30 28.43 9.05 -8.42
CA THR A 30 27.68 8.18 -9.32
C THR A 30 26.16 8.29 -9.06
N PHE A 31 25.77 8.45 -7.80
CA PHE A 31 24.36 8.63 -7.46
C PHE A 31 23.76 9.86 -8.15
N TYR A 32 24.41 11.01 -8.04
CA TYR A 32 23.91 12.27 -8.60
C TYR A 32 23.93 12.33 -10.14
N ASN A 33 24.58 11.37 -10.81
CA ASN A 33 24.46 11.21 -12.27
C ASN A 33 23.10 10.64 -12.70
N TYR A 34 22.36 9.98 -11.77
CA TYR A 34 21.09 9.29 -12.06
C TYR A 34 19.90 9.85 -11.28
N PHE A 35 20.14 10.49 -10.14
CA PHE A 35 19.09 10.94 -9.22
C PHE A 35 19.40 12.33 -8.70
N ASP A 36 18.44 13.22 -8.75
CA ASP A 36 18.57 14.58 -8.24
C ASP A 36 18.74 14.58 -6.71
N ASP A 37 18.00 13.71 -6.03
CA ASP A 37 18.04 13.55 -4.58
C ASP A 37 17.56 12.15 -4.11
N LYS A 38 17.54 11.95 -2.79
CA LYS A 38 17.05 10.70 -2.19
C LYS A 38 15.55 10.46 -2.42
N ASN A 39 14.76 11.52 -2.63
CA ASN A 39 13.31 11.39 -2.85
C ASN A 39 13.02 10.78 -4.23
N ALA A 40 13.87 11.02 -5.23
CA ALA A 40 13.75 10.37 -6.53
C ALA A 40 13.87 8.83 -6.41
N VAL A 41 14.81 8.34 -5.60
CA VAL A 41 14.95 6.90 -5.32
C VAL A 41 13.75 6.38 -4.52
N PHE A 42 13.30 7.14 -3.54
CA PHE A 42 12.13 6.79 -2.73
C PHE A 42 10.88 6.62 -3.60
N LEU A 43 10.63 7.55 -4.51
CA LEU A 43 9.50 7.47 -5.44
C LEU A 43 9.58 6.24 -6.36
N ILE A 44 10.76 5.88 -6.84
CA ILE A 44 10.93 4.66 -7.64
C ILE A 44 10.56 3.40 -6.85
N ILE A 45 10.90 3.36 -5.56
CA ILE A 45 10.52 2.23 -4.70
C ILE A 45 9.01 2.20 -4.49
N ILE A 46 8.39 3.36 -4.24
CA ILE A 46 6.92 3.47 -4.15
C ILE A 46 6.26 3.00 -5.45
N GLU A 47 6.71 3.49 -6.60
CA GLU A 47 6.17 3.11 -7.91
C GLU A 47 6.19 1.58 -8.10
N ARG A 48 7.30 0.95 -7.74
CA ARG A 48 7.43 -0.51 -7.82
C ARG A 48 6.47 -1.22 -6.88
N LEU A 49 6.42 -0.83 -5.61
CA LEU A 49 5.55 -1.44 -4.61
C LEU A 49 4.08 -1.32 -4.98
N VAL A 50 3.67 -0.14 -5.42
CA VAL A 50 2.29 0.09 -5.86
C VAL A 50 1.96 -0.76 -7.08
N ASN A 51 2.88 -0.86 -8.05
CA ASN A 51 2.66 -1.69 -9.22
C ASN A 51 2.57 -3.19 -8.86
N GLU A 52 3.45 -3.69 -8.00
CA GLU A 52 3.43 -5.07 -7.52
C GLU A 52 2.10 -5.38 -6.81
N PHE A 53 1.72 -4.55 -5.83
CA PHE A 53 0.45 -4.73 -5.11
C PHE A 53 -0.77 -4.56 -6.03
N SER A 54 -0.78 -3.54 -6.89
CA SER A 54 -1.88 -3.29 -7.83
C SER A 54 -2.13 -4.49 -8.74
N ASN A 55 -1.08 -5.06 -9.32
CA ASN A 55 -1.21 -6.23 -10.18
C ASN A 55 -1.75 -7.46 -9.44
N TYR A 56 -1.28 -7.69 -8.21
CA TYR A 56 -1.76 -8.76 -7.35
C TYR A 56 -3.24 -8.57 -6.97
N PHE A 57 -3.59 -7.37 -6.53
CA PHE A 57 -4.92 -7.01 -6.05
C PHE A 57 -5.95 -6.97 -7.17
N MET A 58 -5.66 -6.26 -8.29
CA MET A 58 -6.61 -6.10 -9.39
C MET A 58 -6.97 -7.43 -10.05
N LYS A 59 -6.03 -8.39 -10.07
CA LYS A 59 -6.32 -9.75 -10.55
C LYS A 59 -7.40 -10.43 -9.69
N LYS A 60 -7.36 -10.24 -8.37
CA LYS A 60 -8.33 -10.85 -7.43
C LYS A 60 -9.65 -10.10 -7.40
N ILE A 61 -9.62 -8.75 -7.38
CA ILE A 61 -10.84 -7.96 -7.20
C ILE A 61 -11.79 -8.06 -8.41
N ASN A 62 -11.25 -8.32 -9.60
CA ASN A 62 -12.07 -8.52 -10.80
C ASN A 62 -12.98 -9.77 -10.71
N GLU A 63 -12.73 -10.67 -9.77
CA GLU A 63 -13.58 -11.85 -9.50
C GLU A 63 -14.76 -11.51 -8.59
N ALA A 64 -14.76 -10.35 -7.93
CA ALA A 64 -15.81 -9.94 -7.01
C ALA A 64 -17.15 -9.70 -7.73
N GLN A 65 -18.20 -10.29 -7.19
CA GLN A 65 -19.57 -10.22 -7.73
C GLN A 65 -20.47 -9.30 -6.89
N SER A 66 -20.00 -8.87 -5.71
CA SER A 66 -20.72 -8.00 -4.79
C SER A 66 -19.79 -7.03 -4.08
N PHE A 67 -20.38 -6.01 -3.45
CA PHE A 67 -19.65 -5.07 -2.61
C PHE A 67 -18.96 -5.78 -1.44
N ASP A 68 -19.67 -6.68 -0.77
CA ASP A 68 -19.17 -7.44 0.38
C ASP A 68 -17.92 -8.26 -0.02
N GLN A 69 -17.98 -8.95 -1.16
CA GLN A 69 -16.82 -9.68 -1.69
C GLN A 69 -15.67 -8.75 -2.04
N THR A 70 -15.95 -7.55 -2.55
CA THR A 70 -14.90 -6.55 -2.84
C THR A 70 -14.14 -6.15 -1.57
N VAL A 71 -14.87 -5.90 -0.48
CA VAL A 71 -14.29 -5.55 0.82
C VAL A 71 -13.46 -6.72 1.38
N GLU A 72 -14.01 -7.92 1.34
CA GLU A 72 -13.32 -9.14 1.78
C GLU A 72 -12.03 -9.39 1.00
N ILE A 73 -12.07 -9.30 -0.33
CA ILE A 73 -10.90 -9.44 -1.20
C ILE A 73 -9.87 -8.34 -0.90
N ALA A 74 -10.31 -7.11 -0.61
CA ALA A 74 -9.41 -6.01 -0.29
C ALA A 74 -8.59 -6.32 0.97
N PHE A 75 -9.24 -6.70 2.07
CA PHE A 75 -8.56 -7.03 3.32
C PHE A 75 -7.72 -8.30 3.19
N ASN A 76 -8.26 -9.36 2.63
CA ASN A 76 -7.53 -10.61 2.43
C ASN A 76 -6.29 -10.43 1.56
N SER A 77 -6.40 -9.68 0.46
CA SER A 77 -5.26 -9.41 -0.41
C SER A 77 -4.16 -8.63 0.29
N TRP A 78 -4.52 -7.63 1.11
CA TRP A 78 -3.54 -6.84 1.83
C TRP A 78 -2.81 -7.66 2.88
N PHE A 79 -3.53 -8.36 3.76
CA PHE A 79 -2.90 -9.07 4.87
C PHE A 79 -2.03 -10.24 4.42
N ASN A 80 -2.43 -10.97 3.36
CA ASN A 80 -1.58 -11.98 2.77
C ASN A 80 -0.35 -11.37 2.10
N TRP A 81 -0.51 -10.27 1.35
CA TRP A 81 0.60 -9.64 0.65
C TRP A 81 1.68 -9.10 1.59
N ILE A 82 1.30 -8.49 2.72
CA ILE A 82 2.28 -8.00 3.70
C ILE A 82 2.99 -9.12 4.47
N LEU A 83 2.35 -10.27 4.65
CA LEU A 83 2.97 -11.44 5.27
C LEU A 83 3.98 -12.10 4.32
N ASP A 84 3.64 -12.24 3.04
CA ASP A 84 4.51 -12.84 2.03
C ASP A 84 5.73 -11.96 1.72
N GLU A 85 5.62 -10.65 1.92
CA GLU A 85 6.61 -9.64 1.55
C GLU A 85 6.92 -8.70 2.74
N GLU A 86 7.47 -9.24 3.83
CA GLU A 86 7.77 -8.48 5.06
C GLU A 86 8.61 -7.22 4.82
N GLU A 87 9.58 -7.26 3.87
CA GLU A 87 10.35 -6.07 3.51
C GLU A 87 9.47 -4.94 2.95
N ASN A 88 8.41 -5.29 2.21
CA ASN A 88 7.45 -4.31 1.69
C ASN A 88 6.71 -3.63 2.83
N TYR A 89 6.26 -4.43 3.78
CA TYR A 89 5.57 -3.92 4.94
C TYR A 89 6.44 -3.00 5.80
N LEU A 90 7.69 -3.42 6.11
CA LEU A 90 8.62 -2.60 6.89
C LEU A 90 8.92 -1.25 6.20
N PHE A 91 9.05 -1.25 4.88
CA PHE A 91 9.17 -0.01 4.11
C PHE A 91 7.94 0.89 4.29
N ILE A 92 6.74 0.33 4.17
CA ILE A 92 5.46 1.04 4.34
C ILE A 92 5.36 1.59 5.77
N LYS A 93 5.65 0.77 6.77
CA LYS A 93 5.60 1.14 8.19
C LYS A 93 6.51 2.33 8.51
N ASN A 94 7.76 2.27 8.08
CA ASN A 94 8.75 3.30 8.38
C ASN A 94 8.54 4.59 7.57
N ASN A 95 7.76 4.53 6.49
CA ASN A 95 7.47 5.68 5.64
C ASN A 95 5.97 6.07 5.62
N ARG A 96 5.21 5.68 6.67
CA ARG A 96 3.75 5.91 6.79
C ARG A 96 3.30 7.33 6.50
N LYS A 97 4.08 8.32 6.91
CA LYS A 97 3.80 9.74 6.70
C LYS A 97 3.50 10.07 5.25
N TYR A 98 4.25 9.46 4.32
CA TYR A 98 4.08 9.68 2.89
C TYR A 98 3.04 8.74 2.27
N ILE A 99 3.00 7.49 2.75
CA ILE A 99 2.13 6.46 2.17
C ILE A 99 0.67 6.64 2.60
N LEU A 100 0.42 7.23 3.79
CA LEU A 100 -0.93 7.58 4.23
C LEU A 100 -1.40 8.95 3.74
N ASP A 101 -0.52 9.79 3.25
CA ASP A 101 -0.92 11.02 2.56
C ASP A 101 -1.29 10.70 1.11
N LEU A 102 -2.54 10.27 0.94
CA LEU A 102 -3.05 9.83 -0.36
C LEU A 102 -3.07 10.95 -1.41
N LYS A 103 -3.14 12.21 -0.97
CA LYS A 103 -3.06 13.37 -1.87
C LYS A 103 -1.64 13.54 -2.38
N TRP A 104 -0.68 13.50 -1.46
CA TRP A 104 0.74 13.54 -1.83
C TRP A 104 1.09 12.37 -2.74
N LEU A 105 0.66 11.17 -2.39
CA LEU A 105 0.94 9.95 -3.15
C LEU A 105 0.35 10.03 -4.57
N SER A 106 -0.89 10.49 -4.72
CA SER A 106 -1.52 10.70 -6.03
C SER A 106 -0.82 11.75 -6.88
N ALA A 107 -0.24 12.78 -6.25
CA ALA A 107 0.46 13.84 -6.96
C ALA A 107 1.87 13.43 -7.43
N HIS A 108 2.51 12.49 -6.73
CA HIS A 108 3.92 12.14 -6.96
C HIS A 108 4.13 10.74 -7.53
N SER A 109 3.18 9.80 -7.35
CA SER A 109 3.24 8.44 -7.89
C SER A 109 2.22 8.24 -9.01
N LYS A 110 2.71 8.04 -10.23
CA LYS A 110 1.85 7.73 -11.40
C LYS A 110 1.17 6.38 -11.25
N GLU A 111 1.88 5.39 -10.71
CA GLU A 111 1.32 4.06 -10.48
C GLU A 111 0.21 4.09 -9.43
N TYR A 112 0.40 4.86 -8.35
CA TYR A 112 -0.66 5.03 -7.36
C TYR A 112 -1.88 5.76 -7.93
N ALA A 113 -1.67 6.85 -8.68
CA ALA A 113 -2.77 7.57 -9.31
C ALA A 113 -3.57 6.66 -10.25
N ARG A 114 -2.87 5.83 -11.05
CA ARG A 114 -3.49 4.84 -11.94
C ARG A 114 -4.26 3.78 -11.14
N PHE A 115 -3.64 3.21 -10.11
CA PHE A 115 -4.28 2.22 -9.23
C PHE A 115 -5.54 2.77 -8.58
N ASN A 116 -5.45 3.96 -7.99
CA ASN A 116 -6.57 4.61 -7.32
C ASN A 116 -7.73 4.89 -8.29
N ASN A 117 -7.44 5.37 -9.50
CA ASN A 117 -8.45 5.59 -10.52
C ASN A 117 -9.13 4.29 -10.95
N ASN A 118 -8.36 3.24 -11.20
CA ASN A 118 -8.90 1.93 -11.57
C ASN A 118 -9.80 1.34 -10.47
N LEU A 119 -9.36 1.45 -9.22
CA LEU A 119 -10.13 1.01 -8.06
C LEU A 119 -11.43 1.82 -7.92
N TYR A 120 -11.35 3.15 -8.07
CA TYR A 120 -12.51 4.03 -8.01
C TYR A 120 -13.53 3.69 -9.09
N GLU A 121 -13.12 3.52 -10.34
CA GLU A 121 -13.97 3.12 -11.46
C GLU A 121 -14.60 1.73 -11.21
N PHE A 122 -13.82 0.78 -10.71
CA PHE A 122 -14.34 -0.55 -10.37
C PHE A 122 -15.47 -0.44 -9.32
N VAL A 123 -15.22 0.28 -8.23
CA VAL A 123 -16.21 0.44 -7.14
C VAL A 123 -17.43 1.22 -7.60
N ILE A 124 -17.30 2.27 -8.44
CA ILE A 124 -18.43 2.97 -9.06
C ILE A 124 -19.29 2.00 -9.88
N ASN A 125 -18.66 1.21 -10.73
CA ASN A 125 -19.39 0.29 -11.59
C ASN A 125 -20.14 -0.78 -10.77
N LEU A 126 -19.55 -1.21 -9.66
CA LEU A 126 -20.20 -2.12 -8.72
C LEU A 126 -21.34 -1.42 -7.95
N SER A 127 -21.14 -0.18 -7.53
CA SER A 127 -22.16 0.60 -6.78
C SER A 127 -23.40 0.94 -7.60
N LYS A 128 -23.30 1.02 -8.93
CA LYS A 128 -24.47 1.16 -9.82
C LYS A 128 -25.42 -0.04 -9.72
N LYS A 129 -24.91 -1.19 -9.31
CA LYS A 129 -25.67 -2.42 -9.10
C LYS A 129 -26.14 -2.58 -7.66
N THR A 130 -25.70 -1.73 -6.75
CA THR A 130 -25.99 -1.75 -5.32
C THR A 130 -26.49 -0.37 -4.90
N LYS A 131 -27.14 -0.25 -3.73
CA LYS A 131 -27.64 1.04 -3.22
C LYS A 131 -26.56 1.86 -2.49
N PHE A 132 -25.28 1.62 -2.76
CA PHE A 132 -24.20 2.33 -2.09
C PHE A 132 -24.08 3.78 -2.61
N PRO A 133 -24.02 4.79 -1.71
CA PRO A 133 -23.90 6.20 -2.12
C PRO A 133 -22.57 6.47 -2.83
N GLN A 134 -22.65 6.92 -4.09
CA GLN A 134 -21.42 7.19 -4.88
C GLN A 134 -20.55 8.30 -4.27
N ASN A 135 -21.14 9.23 -3.54
CA ASN A 135 -20.42 10.34 -2.93
C ASN A 135 -19.48 9.89 -1.79
N ASP A 136 -19.68 8.68 -1.23
CA ASP A 136 -18.93 8.17 -0.09
C ASP A 136 -17.80 7.20 -0.49
N ILE A 137 -17.62 6.95 -1.79
CA ILE A 137 -16.61 5.99 -2.29
C ILE A 137 -15.20 6.40 -1.88
N SER A 138 -14.85 7.69 -1.94
CA SER A 138 -13.52 8.16 -1.54
C SER A 138 -13.27 7.98 -0.03
N PHE A 139 -14.27 8.25 0.81
CA PHE A 139 -14.19 8.00 2.25
C PHE A 139 -14.03 6.51 2.54
N MET A 140 -14.77 5.67 1.82
CA MET A 140 -14.68 4.22 1.95
C MET A 140 -13.29 3.70 1.59
N ILE A 141 -12.74 4.08 0.43
CA ILE A 141 -11.39 3.67 0.01
C ILE A 141 -10.36 4.10 1.04
N THR A 142 -10.41 5.36 1.49
CA THR A 142 -9.52 5.91 2.51
C THR A 142 -9.63 5.13 3.83
N SER A 143 -10.86 4.80 4.25
CA SER A 143 -11.11 4.04 5.48
C SER A 143 -10.57 2.62 5.39
N VAL A 144 -10.80 1.91 4.28
CA VAL A 144 -10.25 0.57 4.05
C VAL A 144 -8.72 0.60 4.11
N MET A 145 -8.08 1.56 3.42
CA MET A 145 -6.62 1.68 3.45
C MET A 145 -6.08 1.95 4.86
N ALA A 146 -6.73 2.83 5.62
CA ALA A 146 -6.32 3.13 7.00
C ALA A 146 -6.43 1.88 7.90
N VAL A 147 -7.52 1.11 7.76
CA VAL A 147 -7.72 -0.16 8.49
C VAL A 147 -6.65 -1.17 8.07
N CYS A 148 -6.40 -1.37 6.78
CA CYS A 148 -5.37 -2.25 6.26
C CYS A 148 -4.01 -1.99 6.91
N ILE A 149 -3.57 -0.74 6.94
CA ILE A 149 -2.23 -0.39 7.45
C ILE A 149 -2.15 -0.58 8.97
N ASN A 150 -3.18 -0.15 9.72
CA ASN A 150 -3.14 -0.25 11.18
C ASN A 150 -3.30 -1.70 11.67
N LEU A 151 -4.21 -2.47 11.10
CA LEU A 151 -4.38 -3.88 11.47
C LEU A 151 -3.24 -4.75 10.94
N GLY A 152 -2.60 -4.39 9.83
CA GLY A 152 -1.40 -5.07 9.36
C GLY A 152 -0.25 -4.98 10.35
N ASP A 153 -0.06 -3.82 10.98
CA ASP A 153 0.94 -3.65 12.04
C ASP A 153 0.63 -4.52 13.26
N GLU A 154 -0.63 -4.53 13.69
CA GLU A 154 -1.09 -5.37 14.80
C GLU A 154 -0.92 -6.87 14.48
N MET A 155 -1.31 -7.31 13.29
CA MET A 155 -1.19 -8.70 12.85
C MET A 155 0.26 -9.18 12.87
N LEU A 156 1.21 -8.38 12.35
CA LEU A 156 2.62 -8.77 12.28
C LEU A 156 3.33 -8.72 13.64
N THR A 157 2.78 -8.03 14.64
CA THR A 157 3.32 -8.01 16.00
C THR A 157 2.79 -9.14 16.87
N ARG A 158 1.76 -9.87 16.41
CA ARG A 158 1.10 -10.95 17.13
C ARG A 158 1.35 -12.30 16.47
N SER A 159 1.76 -13.27 17.26
CA SER A 159 1.99 -14.65 16.79
C SER A 159 0.71 -15.51 16.73
N ASP A 160 -0.39 -15.01 17.29
CA ASP A 160 -1.68 -15.70 17.42
C ASP A 160 -2.75 -15.23 16.42
N VAL A 161 -2.37 -14.35 15.47
CA VAL A 161 -3.29 -13.78 14.46
C VAL A 161 -2.79 -14.12 13.07
N SER A 162 -3.60 -14.83 12.31
CA SER A 162 -3.34 -15.10 10.89
C SER A 162 -3.88 -13.97 9.97
N PRO A 163 -3.44 -13.92 8.69
CA PRO A 163 -4.06 -13.04 7.69
C PRO A 163 -5.57 -13.24 7.54
N ASP A 164 -6.03 -14.48 7.68
CA ASP A 164 -7.46 -14.80 7.60
C ASP A 164 -8.22 -14.24 8.81
N ASP A 165 -7.65 -14.34 10.01
CA ASP A 165 -8.27 -13.76 11.22
C ASP A 165 -8.36 -12.23 11.11
N ALA A 166 -7.29 -11.57 10.67
CA ALA A 166 -7.25 -10.13 10.45
C ALA A 166 -8.25 -9.69 9.38
N SER A 167 -8.32 -10.43 8.26
CA SER A 167 -9.26 -10.19 7.17
C SER A 167 -10.71 -10.35 7.62
N ASN A 168 -11.03 -11.44 8.29
CA ASN A 168 -12.36 -11.71 8.80
C ASN A 168 -12.82 -10.64 9.80
N PHE A 169 -11.94 -10.25 10.72
CA PHE A 169 -12.23 -9.17 11.67
C PHE A 169 -12.50 -7.85 10.95
N ALA A 170 -11.61 -7.42 10.06
CA ALA A 170 -11.73 -6.17 9.32
C ALA A 170 -12.99 -6.15 8.44
N THR A 171 -13.27 -7.24 7.74
CA THR A 171 -14.46 -7.39 6.89
C THR A 171 -15.73 -7.28 7.72
N LYS A 172 -15.79 -7.98 8.85
CA LYS A 172 -16.95 -7.95 9.74
C LYS A 172 -17.16 -6.56 10.32
N LEU A 173 -16.12 -5.93 10.83
CA LEU A 173 -16.15 -4.56 11.35
C LEU A 173 -16.69 -3.59 10.30
N PHE A 174 -16.18 -3.70 9.05
CA PHE A 174 -16.49 -2.75 7.98
C PHE A 174 -17.91 -2.92 7.41
N LEU A 175 -18.40 -4.16 7.28
CA LEU A 175 -19.69 -4.45 6.67
C LEU A 175 -20.85 -4.52 7.66
N LYS A 176 -20.61 -4.89 8.91
CA LYS A 176 -21.67 -5.20 9.89
C LYS A 176 -21.60 -4.36 11.16
N GLY A 177 -20.49 -3.69 11.39
CA GLY A 177 -20.17 -3.14 12.71
C GLY A 177 -19.76 -4.23 13.70
N LEU A 178 -19.47 -3.84 14.95
CA LEU A 178 -19.16 -4.77 16.04
C LEU A 178 -20.44 -5.23 16.72
#